data_a0c6fcef2c36fd54127b723e29bc9cb1
#
_entry.id   a0c6fcef2c36fd54127b723e29bc9cb1
#
_cell.length_a   1.000
_cell.length_b   1.000
_cell.length_c   1.000
_cell.angle_alpha   90.00
_cell.angle_beta   90.00
_cell.angle_gamma   90.00
#
_symmetry.space_group_name_H-M   'P 1'
#
loop_
_entity.id
_entity.type
_entity.pdbx_description
1 polymer ?
#
loop_
_entity_poly.entity_id
_entity_poly.type
_entity_poly.pdbx_seq_one_letter_code
_entity_poly.pdbx_strand_id
1 'polypeptide(L)'
;MQSGTSLPVARFDLRVPAVWAVPLVALACLAALLLTGTNQSVFLLLNRIGPLTSDSLWAMITVLGDTLVALAVALVLWRRRPDLVWALLIAIPLAAAWVHGLGALVKERRPPAVLGEAVHVIGHAYKKRSFPSGHTTTAFLAAGLLTLGLSPLARRAVTAPATPGAREAGTASQGLAPGEARARWLALLALTLALLAGVSRAVVGVHWPVDIAAGALGGWLCAVLALEVARRTLAFGIRPRVQGLAGLFLAGCAITLAVGHASGYVQAYPLQRLIGVACLASATLVLWRTRAKAAAHDADARIGPN
;
A
#
# COMPACT_ATOMS: atom_id res chain seq x y z
N MET A 1 11.02 30.46 -21.16
CA MET A 1 9.66 29.98 -20.80
C MET A 1 9.60 28.51 -21.11
N GLN A 2 9.88 27.64 -20.13
CA GLN A 2 9.79 26.20 -20.31
C GLN A 2 8.32 25.79 -20.16
N SER A 3 7.77 25.19 -21.20
CA SER A 3 6.45 24.56 -21.20
C SER A 3 6.45 23.45 -20.12
N GLY A 4 5.86 23.77 -18.97
CA GLY A 4 5.62 22.78 -17.92
C GLY A 4 4.74 21.68 -18.49
N THR A 5 5.32 20.53 -18.77
CA THR A 5 4.58 19.30 -18.97
C THR A 5 3.85 19.00 -17.68
N SER A 6 2.62 19.46 -17.58
CA SER A 6 1.70 19.07 -16.51
C SER A 6 1.55 17.55 -16.59
N LEU A 7 2.09 16.86 -15.59
CA LEU A 7 1.84 15.43 -15.44
C LEU A 7 0.33 15.21 -15.44
N PRO A 8 -0.21 14.41 -16.36
CA PRO A 8 -1.65 14.18 -16.40
C PRO A 8 -2.06 13.52 -15.09
N VAL A 9 -2.77 14.27 -14.27
CA VAL A 9 -3.41 13.75 -13.06
C VAL A 9 -4.36 12.66 -13.51
N ALA A 10 -4.07 11.42 -13.17
CA ALA A 10 -4.97 10.32 -13.46
C ALA A 10 -6.32 10.63 -12.80
N ARG A 11 -7.33 10.95 -13.59
CA ARG A 11 -8.70 11.06 -13.10
C ARG A 11 -9.12 9.64 -12.75
N PHE A 12 -9.39 9.45 -11.50
CA PHE A 12 -9.90 8.21 -10.96
C PHE A 12 -11.43 8.24 -11.14
N ASP A 13 -11.97 7.29 -11.88
CA ASP A 13 -13.41 7.17 -12.07
C ASP A 13 -13.98 6.16 -11.05
N LEU A 14 -14.70 6.69 -10.07
CA LEU A 14 -15.42 5.88 -9.07
C LEU A 14 -16.49 4.95 -9.68
N ARG A 15 -16.87 5.17 -10.95
CA ARG A 15 -17.83 4.32 -11.67
C ARG A 15 -17.21 3.03 -12.18
N VAL A 16 -15.88 2.90 -12.15
CA VAL A 16 -15.19 1.67 -12.58
C VAL A 16 -15.44 0.56 -11.55
N PRO A 17 -16.11 -0.57 -11.93
CA PRO A 17 -16.44 -1.63 -10.97
C PRO A 17 -15.24 -2.21 -10.23
N ALA A 18 -14.07 -2.25 -10.86
CA ALA A 18 -12.83 -2.73 -10.25
C ALA A 18 -12.41 -1.97 -8.98
N VAL A 19 -12.88 -0.72 -8.81
CA VAL A 19 -12.64 0.08 -7.61
C VAL A 19 -13.31 -0.55 -6.39
N TRP A 20 -14.49 -1.11 -6.60
CA TRP A 20 -15.35 -1.64 -5.54
C TRP A 20 -15.19 -3.15 -5.32
N ALA A 21 -14.45 -3.85 -6.18
CA ALA A 21 -14.28 -5.30 -6.07
C ALA A 21 -13.71 -5.71 -4.71
N VAL A 22 -12.62 -5.08 -4.26
CA VAL A 22 -12.01 -5.40 -2.95
C VAL A 22 -12.93 -5.03 -1.78
N PRO A 23 -13.53 -3.83 -1.70
CA PRO A 23 -14.51 -3.50 -0.67
C PRO A 23 -15.69 -4.46 -0.62
N LEU A 24 -16.27 -4.84 -1.76
CA LEU A 24 -17.41 -5.76 -1.81
C LEU A 24 -17.03 -7.15 -1.33
N VAL A 25 -15.89 -7.70 -1.76
CA VAL A 25 -15.39 -8.99 -1.28
C VAL A 25 -15.10 -8.94 0.22
N ALA A 26 -14.42 -7.90 0.70
CA ALA A 26 -14.11 -7.75 2.12
C ALA A 26 -15.39 -7.63 2.97
N LEU A 27 -16.39 -6.88 2.50
CA LEU A 27 -17.69 -6.76 3.15
C LEU A 27 -18.45 -8.08 3.15
N ALA A 28 -18.44 -8.82 2.03
CA ALA A 28 -19.07 -10.13 1.94
C ALA A 28 -18.40 -11.15 2.89
N CYS A 29 -17.06 -11.17 2.97
CA CYS A 29 -16.34 -12.00 3.93
C CYS A 29 -16.67 -11.62 5.38
N LEU A 30 -16.70 -10.32 5.69
CA LEU A 30 -17.06 -9.82 7.02
C LEU A 30 -18.47 -10.26 7.40
N ALA A 31 -19.44 -10.05 6.51
CA ALA A 31 -20.82 -10.45 6.72
C ALA A 31 -20.96 -11.98 6.88
N ALA A 32 -20.30 -12.76 6.02
CA ALA A 32 -20.32 -14.22 6.11
C ALA A 32 -19.79 -14.72 7.46
N LEU A 33 -18.63 -14.21 7.91
CA LEU A 33 -18.03 -14.59 9.21
C LEU A 33 -18.93 -14.26 10.40
N LEU A 34 -19.60 -13.09 10.34
CA LEU A 34 -20.51 -12.66 11.42
C LEU A 34 -21.83 -13.44 11.43
N LEU A 35 -22.44 -13.65 10.25
CA LEU A 35 -23.74 -14.33 10.13
C LEU A 35 -23.64 -15.83 10.40
N THR A 36 -22.53 -16.48 10.00
CA THR A 36 -22.34 -17.93 10.21
C THR A 36 -21.71 -18.26 11.58
N GLY A 37 -21.18 -17.27 12.31
CA GLY A 37 -20.47 -17.51 13.56
C GLY A 37 -19.14 -18.27 13.41
N THR A 38 -18.61 -18.42 12.17
CA THR A 38 -17.43 -19.25 11.88
C THR A 38 -16.09 -18.57 12.15
N ASN A 39 -16.09 -17.35 12.69
CA ASN A 39 -14.88 -16.52 12.91
C ASN A 39 -13.78 -17.29 13.68
N GLN A 40 -14.14 -17.95 14.77
CA GLN A 40 -13.18 -18.75 15.58
C GLN A 40 -12.70 -20.01 14.85
N SER A 41 -13.57 -20.73 14.15
CA SER A 41 -13.22 -21.95 13.41
C SER A 41 -12.26 -21.66 12.27
N VAL A 42 -12.53 -20.58 11.51
CA VAL A 42 -11.64 -20.11 10.44
C VAL A 42 -10.31 -19.63 11.01
N PHE A 43 -10.31 -18.93 12.16
CA PHE A 43 -9.08 -18.54 12.85
C PHE A 43 -8.24 -19.76 13.19
N LEU A 44 -8.80 -20.77 13.85
CA LEU A 44 -8.06 -21.97 14.26
C LEU A 44 -7.51 -22.74 13.06
N LEU A 45 -8.27 -22.80 11.96
CA LEU A 45 -7.80 -23.40 10.70
C LEU A 45 -6.56 -22.68 10.16
N LEU A 46 -6.59 -21.34 10.07
CA LEU A 46 -5.48 -20.54 9.58
C LEU A 46 -4.28 -20.59 10.54
N ASN A 47 -4.52 -20.54 11.85
CA ASN A 47 -3.46 -20.56 12.84
C ASN A 47 -2.65 -21.86 12.83
N ARG A 48 -3.27 -23.01 12.47
CA ARG A 48 -2.58 -24.30 12.29
C ARG A 48 -1.53 -24.28 11.18
N ILE A 49 -1.60 -23.35 10.24
CA ILE A 49 -0.61 -23.24 9.15
C ILE A 49 0.78 -22.85 9.69
N GLY A 50 0.83 -22.02 10.75
CA GLY A 50 2.08 -21.60 11.38
C GLY A 50 2.99 -22.78 11.76
N PRO A 51 2.58 -23.66 12.69
CA PRO A 51 3.37 -24.80 13.11
C PRO A 51 3.62 -25.85 12.01
N LEU A 52 2.78 -25.89 10.97
CA LEU A 52 2.96 -26.80 9.83
C LEU A 52 3.98 -26.30 8.79
N THR A 53 4.38 -25.03 8.88
CA THR A 53 5.30 -24.40 7.91
C THR A 53 6.52 -23.81 8.60
N SER A 54 6.64 -22.49 8.70
CA SER A 54 7.78 -21.83 9.32
C SER A 54 7.37 -20.52 9.99
N ASP A 55 7.68 -20.38 11.27
CA ASP A 55 7.46 -19.15 12.02
C ASP A 55 8.21 -17.96 11.40
N SER A 56 9.44 -18.20 10.92
CA SER A 56 10.23 -17.16 10.25
C SER A 56 9.59 -16.68 8.96
N LEU A 57 9.01 -17.58 8.16
CA LEU A 57 8.30 -17.22 6.94
C LEU A 57 7.12 -16.30 7.25
N TRP A 58 6.29 -16.67 8.23
CA TRP A 58 5.11 -15.86 8.58
C TRP A 58 5.47 -14.56 9.28
N ALA A 59 6.55 -14.53 10.06
CA ALA A 59 7.13 -13.31 10.61
C ALA A 59 7.59 -12.35 9.49
N MET A 60 8.24 -12.86 8.44
CA MET A 60 8.65 -12.05 7.27
C MET A 60 7.45 -11.57 6.45
N ILE A 61 6.43 -12.41 6.25
CA ILE A 61 5.22 -12.01 5.50
C ILE A 61 4.45 -10.92 6.26
N THR A 62 4.29 -11.08 7.58
CA THR A 62 3.48 -10.16 8.37
C THR A 62 4.05 -8.73 8.42
N VAL A 63 5.37 -8.56 8.37
CA VAL A 63 6.00 -7.22 8.37
C VAL A 63 5.78 -6.45 7.06
N LEU A 64 5.33 -7.09 5.99
CA LEU A 64 4.90 -6.39 4.77
C LEU A 64 3.67 -5.50 5.01
N GLY A 65 2.89 -5.80 6.04
CA GLY A 65 1.78 -4.97 6.51
C GLY A 65 2.18 -3.88 7.53
N ASP A 66 3.45 -3.80 7.92
CA ASP A 66 3.93 -2.77 8.83
C ASP A 66 3.92 -1.39 8.15
N THR A 67 3.35 -0.39 8.84
CA THR A 67 3.24 0.98 8.31
C THR A 67 4.61 1.59 8.05
N LEU A 68 5.61 1.30 8.87
CA LEU A 68 6.96 1.81 8.67
C LEU A 68 7.62 1.21 7.42
N VAL A 69 7.33 -0.07 7.11
CA VAL A 69 7.77 -0.72 5.87
C VAL A 69 7.10 -0.05 4.65
N ALA A 70 5.79 0.18 4.70
CA ALA A 70 5.08 0.86 3.62
C ALA A 70 5.62 2.27 3.36
N LEU A 71 5.92 3.03 4.42
CA LEU A 71 6.53 4.36 4.34
C LEU A 71 7.95 4.32 3.77
N ALA A 72 8.78 3.39 4.22
CA ALA A 72 10.13 3.25 3.70
C ALA A 72 10.13 2.89 2.20
N VAL A 73 9.24 1.97 1.77
CA VAL A 73 9.09 1.61 0.36
C VAL A 73 8.60 2.80 -0.48
N ALA A 74 7.75 3.67 0.06
CA ALA A 74 7.31 4.88 -0.64
C ALA A 74 8.45 5.85 -0.99
N LEU A 75 9.58 5.80 -0.29
CA LEU A 75 10.77 6.56 -0.63
C LEU A 75 11.30 6.25 -2.04
N VAL A 76 11.14 5.01 -2.52
CA VAL A 76 11.51 4.60 -3.88
C VAL A 76 10.67 5.32 -4.94
N LEU A 77 9.42 5.66 -4.60
CA LEU A 77 8.47 6.36 -5.46
C LEU A 77 8.58 7.89 -5.37
N TRP A 78 9.22 8.41 -4.34
CA TRP A 78 9.19 9.82 -3.96
C TRP A 78 9.43 10.79 -5.11
N ARG A 79 10.47 10.59 -5.92
CA ARG A 79 10.77 11.46 -7.07
C ARG A 79 10.06 11.06 -8.36
N ARG A 80 9.63 9.79 -8.45
CA ARG A 80 9.02 9.23 -9.66
C ARG A 80 7.52 9.40 -9.69
N ARG A 81 6.87 9.33 -8.52
CA ARG A 81 5.42 9.41 -8.34
C ARG A 81 5.08 10.25 -7.11
N PRO A 82 5.39 11.56 -7.13
CA PRO A 82 5.09 12.47 -6.02
C PRO A 82 3.59 12.54 -5.70
N ASP A 83 2.74 12.27 -6.68
CA ASP A 83 1.28 12.16 -6.55
C ASP A 83 0.87 11.00 -5.62
N LEU A 84 1.48 9.81 -5.80
CA LEU A 84 1.19 8.65 -4.94
C LEU A 84 1.76 8.83 -3.53
N VAL A 85 2.92 9.46 -3.41
CA VAL A 85 3.49 9.78 -2.09
C VAL A 85 2.57 10.76 -1.36
N TRP A 86 2.06 11.79 -2.04
CA TRP A 86 1.11 12.72 -1.45
C TRP A 86 -0.19 12.01 -1.02
N ALA A 87 -0.73 11.12 -1.87
CA ALA A 87 -1.88 10.29 -1.52
C ALA A 87 -1.60 9.40 -0.30
N LEU A 88 -0.42 8.78 -0.20
CA LEU A 88 -0.04 7.97 0.96
C LEU A 88 0.01 8.81 2.25
N LEU A 89 0.58 10.00 2.21
CA LEU A 89 0.64 10.90 3.38
C LEU A 89 -0.76 11.32 3.86
N ILE A 90 -1.72 11.48 2.94
CA ILE A 90 -3.14 11.71 3.27
C ILE A 90 -3.79 10.43 3.82
N ALA A 91 -3.45 9.27 3.26
CA ALA A 91 -4.06 8.00 3.64
C ALA A 91 -3.70 7.54 5.07
N ILE A 92 -2.49 7.88 5.56
CA ILE A 92 -2.03 7.46 6.90
C ILE A 92 -2.95 7.94 8.03
N PRO A 93 -3.28 9.24 8.15
CA PRO A 93 -4.19 9.69 9.20
C PRO A 93 -5.60 9.12 9.03
N LEU A 94 -6.08 8.87 7.80
CA LEU A 94 -7.36 8.22 7.55
C LEU A 94 -7.34 6.76 8.04
N ALA A 95 -6.28 6.01 7.75
CA ALA A 95 -6.11 4.64 8.23
C ALA A 95 -5.95 4.59 9.76
N ALA A 96 -5.23 5.54 10.36
CA ALA A 96 -5.13 5.66 11.80
C ALA A 96 -6.50 5.93 12.44
N ALA A 97 -7.30 6.83 11.87
CA ALA A 97 -8.66 7.10 12.33
C ALA A 97 -9.55 5.85 12.20
N TRP A 98 -9.46 5.10 11.10
CA TRP A 98 -10.17 3.84 10.92
C TRP A 98 -9.80 2.82 12.00
N VAL A 99 -8.51 2.55 12.19
CA VAL A 99 -8.03 1.51 13.10
C VAL A 99 -8.29 1.90 14.56
N HIS A 100 -7.91 3.10 14.96
CA HIS A 100 -8.04 3.52 16.35
C HIS A 100 -9.47 3.92 16.73
N GLY A 101 -10.21 4.53 15.81
CA GLY A 101 -11.61 4.90 16.01
C GLY A 101 -12.49 3.66 16.21
N LEU A 102 -12.45 2.70 15.27
CA LEU A 102 -13.20 1.45 15.41
C LEU A 102 -12.69 0.60 16.58
N GLY A 103 -11.38 0.55 16.82
CA GLY A 103 -10.81 -0.19 17.95
C GLY A 103 -11.21 0.37 19.32
N ALA A 104 -11.54 1.67 19.40
CA ALA A 104 -12.09 2.27 20.61
C ALA A 104 -13.57 1.91 20.82
N LEU A 105 -14.33 1.76 19.74
CA LEU A 105 -15.76 1.44 19.77
C LEU A 105 -16.02 -0.05 20.03
N VAL A 106 -15.34 -0.95 19.29
CA VAL A 106 -15.61 -2.40 19.30
C VAL A 106 -14.97 -3.10 20.50
N LYS A 107 -13.80 -2.65 20.96
CA LYS A 107 -13.06 -3.19 22.14
C LYS A 107 -12.84 -4.71 22.13
N GLU A 108 -12.76 -5.34 20.94
CA GLU A 108 -12.60 -6.78 20.80
C GLU A 108 -11.29 -7.27 21.43
N ARG A 109 -11.33 -8.45 22.07
CA ARG A 109 -10.15 -9.13 22.63
C ARG A 109 -9.48 -9.97 21.55
N ARG A 110 -8.15 -10.02 21.61
CA ARG A 110 -7.35 -10.81 20.65
C ARG A 110 -7.42 -12.32 20.91
N PRO A 111 -7.19 -13.17 19.88
CA PRO A 111 -7.24 -14.62 20.03
C PRO A 111 -6.45 -15.17 21.24
N PRO A 112 -5.21 -14.72 21.54
CA PRO A 112 -4.47 -15.24 22.70
C PRO A 112 -5.11 -14.89 24.05
N ALA A 113 -5.93 -13.83 24.11
CA ALA A 113 -6.63 -13.46 25.33
C ALA A 113 -7.96 -14.22 25.54
N VAL A 114 -8.46 -14.90 24.50
CA VAL A 114 -9.73 -15.65 24.51
C VAL A 114 -9.46 -17.16 24.56
N LEU A 115 -8.53 -17.62 23.75
CA LEU A 115 -8.26 -19.06 23.53
C LEU A 115 -7.02 -19.56 24.30
N GLY A 116 -6.23 -18.67 24.92
CA GLY A 116 -5.08 -19.06 25.73
C GLY A 116 -4.05 -19.89 24.93
N GLU A 117 -3.68 -21.05 25.50
CA GLU A 117 -2.66 -21.96 24.95
C GLU A 117 -3.07 -22.68 23.65
N ALA A 118 -4.36 -22.61 23.27
CA ALA A 118 -4.82 -23.20 22.01
C ALA A 118 -4.35 -22.39 20.77
N VAL A 119 -3.71 -21.22 20.98
CA VAL A 119 -3.21 -20.35 19.90
C VAL A 119 -1.71 -20.49 19.78
N HIS A 120 -1.25 -20.87 18.60
CA HIS A 120 0.16 -20.71 18.23
C HIS A 120 0.45 -19.24 17.93
N VAL A 121 1.29 -18.61 18.78
CA VAL A 121 1.64 -17.19 18.64
C VAL A 121 3.07 -17.01 18.15
N ILE A 122 3.23 -16.34 17.02
CA ILE A 122 4.55 -15.95 16.50
C ILE A 122 4.80 -14.48 16.89
N GLY A 123 5.87 -14.23 17.64
CA GLY A 123 6.21 -12.91 18.16
C GLY A 123 5.46 -12.56 19.45
N HIS A 124 5.03 -11.31 19.60
CA HIS A 124 4.43 -10.83 20.84
C HIS A 124 2.93 -11.16 20.96
N ALA A 125 2.52 -11.76 22.07
CA ALA A 125 1.13 -12.11 22.37
C ALA A 125 0.32 -10.87 22.83
N TYR A 126 -0.15 -10.06 21.90
CA TYR A 126 -1.05 -8.95 22.21
C TYR A 126 -2.39 -9.47 22.71
N LYS A 127 -3.00 -8.80 23.71
CA LYS A 127 -4.24 -9.26 24.36
C LYS A 127 -5.45 -8.35 24.13
N LYS A 128 -5.25 -7.07 23.82
CA LYS A 128 -6.30 -6.07 23.71
C LYS A 128 -6.37 -5.46 22.32
N ARG A 129 -7.53 -4.85 21.99
CA ARG A 129 -7.77 -4.08 20.75
C ARG A 129 -7.46 -4.90 19.49
N SER A 130 -8.26 -5.94 19.27
CA SER A 130 -8.11 -6.78 18.08
C SER A 130 -8.62 -6.10 16.81
N PHE A 131 -9.81 -5.50 16.88
CA PHE A 131 -10.55 -4.98 15.73
C PHE A 131 -10.26 -3.50 15.45
N PRO A 132 -10.09 -3.12 14.19
CA PRO A 132 -9.69 -3.94 13.05
C PRO A 132 -8.16 -4.15 13.00
N SER A 133 -7.68 -5.02 12.08
CA SER A 133 -6.25 -5.29 11.92
C SER A 133 -5.51 -4.12 11.26
N GLY A 134 -4.60 -3.45 11.98
CA GLY A 134 -3.80 -2.34 11.45
C GLY A 134 -2.85 -2.75 10.33
N HIS A 135 -2.17 -3.90 10.45
CA HIS A 135 -1.28 -4.42 9.40
C HIS A 135 -2.05 -4.70 8.10
N THR A 136 -3.24 -5.32 8.22
CA THR A 136 -4.11 -5.55 7.04
C THR A 136 -4.59 -4.23 6.44
N THR A 137 -4.96 -3.26 7.28
CA THR A 137 -5.34 -1.92 6.82
C THR A 137 -4.21 -1.27 6.01
N THR A 138 -2.98 -1.28 6.52
CA THR A 138 -1.81 -0.72 5.82
C THR A 138 -1.52 -1.46 4.51
N ALA A 139 -1.56 -2.79 4.51
CA ALA A 139 -1.28 -3.59 3.33
C ALA A 139 -2.29 -3.32 2.20
N PHE A 140 -3.59 -3.32 2.51
CA PHE A 140 -4.64 -3.04 1.52
C PHE A 140 -4.71 -1.57 1.10
N LEU A 141 -4.33 -0.64 1.97
CA LEU A 141 -4.14 0.76 1.62
C LEU A 141 -3.01 0.90 0.58
N ALA A 142 -1.84 0.32 0.83
CA ALA A 142 -0.71 0.37 -0.11
C ALA A 142 -1.07 -0.30 -1.45
N ALA A 143 -1.71 -1.48 -1.41
CA ALA A 143 -2.19 -2.15 -2.60
C ALA A 143 -3.22 -1.32 -3.37
N GLY A 144 -4.17 -0.68 -2.69
CA GLY A 144 -5.16 0.22 -3.29
C GLY A 144 -4.51 1.42 -3.97
N LEU A 145 -3.57 2.10 -3.31
CA LEU A 145 -2.83 3.22 -3.91
C LEU A 145 -2.06 2.80 -5.16
N LEU A 146 -1.39 1.65 -5.13
CA LEU A 146 -0.63 1.15 -6.28
C LEU A 146 -1.57 0.70 -7.41
N THR A 147 -2.57 -0.11 -7.11
CA THR A 147 -3.50 -0.65 -8.10
C THR A 147 -4.28 0.45 -8.80
N LEU A 148 -4.89 1.35 -8.02
CA LEU A 148 -5.74 2.42 -8.55
C LEU A 148 -4.91 3.57 -9.13
N GLY A 149 -3.80 3.93 -8.50
CA GLY A 149 -2.93 5.02 -8.94
C GLY A 149 -2.03 4.68 -10.13
N LEU A 150 -1.80 3.39 -10.44
CA LEU A 150 -1.05 2.94 -11.62
C LEU A 150 -1.95 2.50 -12.77
N SER A 151 -3.26 2.31 -12.54
CA SER A 151 -4.19 1.76 -13.53
C SER A 151 -4.29 2.64 -14.78
N PRO A 152 -4.06 2.08 -15.98
CA PRO A 152 -4.32 2.77 -17.25
C PRO A 152 -5.80 3.08 -17.46
N LEU A 153 -6.70 2.25 -16.92
CA LEU A 153 -8.15 2.43 -17.01
C LEU A 153 -8.59 3.71 -16.29
N ALA A 154 -7.94 4.07 -15.19
CA ALA A 154 -8.18 5.34 -14.52
C ALA A 154 -7.73 6.56 -15.35
N ARG A 155 -6.83 6.37 -16.33
CA ARG A 155 -6.30 7.43 -17.20
C ARG A 155 -7.11 7.63 -18.47
N ARG A 156 -7.73 6.59 -19.03
CA ARG A 156 -8.43 6.63 -20.34
C ARG A 156 -9.72 7.48 -20.33
N ALA A 157 -10.38 7.62 -19.19
CA ALA A 157 -11.59 8.43 -19.09
C ALA A 157 -11.38 9.94 -19.34
N VAL A 158 -10.13 10.41 -19.44
CA VAL A 158 -9.78 11.84 -19.58
C VAL A 158 -9.43 12.23 -21.01
N THR A 159 -8.99 11.28 -21.84
CA THR A 159 -8.38 11.60 -23.15
C THR A 159 -9.26 11.29 -24.37
N ALA A 160 -10.47 10.77 -24.19
CA ALA A 160 -11.39 10.55 -25.29
C ALA A 160 -12.19 11.85 -25.59
N PRO A 161 -11.87 12.62 -26.63
CA PRO A 161 -12.83 13.58 -27.17
C PRO A 161 -14.02 12.76 -27.68
N ALA A 162 -15.22 13.19 -27.30
CA ALA A 162 -16.47 12.63 -27.80
C ALA A 162 -16.65 13.03 -29.27
N THR A 163 -15.94 12.39 -30.17
CA THR A 163 -16.27 12.43 -31.60
C THR A 163 -17.20 11.26 -31.90
N PRO A 164 -18.48 11.55 -32.26
CA PRO A 164 -19.39 10.52 -32.75
C PRO A 164 -18.82 9.97 -34.07
N GLY A 165 -18.52 8.67 -34.13
CA GLY A 165 -18.04 7.99 -35.33
C GLY A 165 -16.80 7.13 -35.20
N ALA A 166 -16.00 7.27 -34.13
CA ALA A 166 -14.77 6.49 -33.94
C ALA A 166 -14.98 5.14 -33.21
N ARG A 167 -16.22 4.74 -32.93
CA ARG A 167 -16.55 3.54 -32.15
C ARG A 167 -16.61 2.24 -32.93
N GLU A 168 -16.63 2.27 -34.25
CA GLU A 168 -16.91 1.06 -35.07
C GLU A 168 -15.69 0.37 -35.71
N ALA A 169 -14.48 0.92 -35.59
CA ALA A 169 -13.29 0.38 -36.26
C ALA A 169 -12.26 -0.31 -35.36
N GLY A 170 -12.60 -0.71 -34.13
CA GLY A 170 -11.61 -1.14 -33.13
C GLY A 170 -11.88 -2.43 -32.36
N THR A 171 -12.70 -3.37 -32.87
CA THR A 171 -12.92 -4.67 -32.21
C THR A 171 -12.06 -5.79 -32.81
N ALA A 172 -10.79 -5.52 -33.06
CA ALA A 172 -9.80 -6.58 -33.31
C ALA A 172 -8.94 -6.71 -32.06
N SER A 173 -8.70 -7.92 -31.60
CA SER A 173 -7.91 -8.35 -30.46
C SER A 173 -6.49 -7.72 -30.42
N GLN A 174 -6.42 -6.46 -30.05
CA GLN A 174 -5.13 -5.83 -29.78
C GLN A 174 -4.68 -6.29 -28.38
N GLY A 175 -3.61 -7.08 -28.34
CA GLY A 175 -2.92 -7.43 -27.10
C GLY A 175 -2.68 -6.16 -26.26
N LEU A 176 -2.67 -6.30 -24.93
CA LEU A 176 -2.44 -5.19 -24.02
C LEU A 176 -1.12 -4.49 -24.38
N ALA A 177 -1.15 -3.15 -24.41
CA ALA A 177 0.09 -2.38 -24.54
C ALA A 177 1.08 -2.78 -23.42
N PRO A 178 2.40 -2.86 -23.68
CA PRO A 178 3.39 -3.34 -22.69
C PRO A 178 3.29 -2.64 -21.34
N GLY A 179 2.93 -1.35 -21.31
CA GLY A 179 2.72 -0.59 -20.07
C GLY A 179 1.45 -1.01 -19.29
N GLU A 180 0.41 -1.44 -19.99
CA GLU A 180 -0.83 -1.93 -19.37
C GLU A 180 -0.64 -3.31 -18.75
N ALA A 181 0.07 -4.20 -19.44
CA ALA A 181 0.43 -5.50 -18.92
C ALA A 181 1.26 -5.37 -17.63
N ARG A 182 2.30 -4.51 -17.63
CA ARG A 182 3.11 -4.25 -16.45
C ARG A 182 2.29 -3.69 -15.28
N ALA A 183 1.39 -2.76 -15.53
CA ALA A 183 0.52 -2.19 -14.48
C ALA A 183 -0.41 -3.24 -13.87
N ARG A 184 -0.95 -4.16 -14.69
CA ARG A 184 -1.77 -5.28 -14.20
C ARG A 184 -0.98 -6.25 -13.33
N TRP A 185 0.22 -6.64 -13.75
CA TRP A 185 1.09 -7.52 -12.95
C TRP A 185 1.48 -6.87 -11.61
N LEU A 186 1.80 -5.58 -11.60
CA LEU A 186 2.09 -4.85 -10.37
C LEU A 186 0.86 -4.78 -9.45
N ALA A 187 -0.33 -4.59 -10.00
CA ALA A 187 -1.57 -4.60 -9.24
C ALA A 187 -1.86 -5.98 -8.63
N LEU A 188 -1.72 -7.05 -9.42
CA LEU A 188 -1.89 -8.43 -8.93
C LEU A 188 -0.88 -8.76 -7.84
N LEU A 189 0.38 -8.41 -8.03
CA LEU A 189 1.43 -8.61 -7.02
C LEU A 189 1.09 -7.84 -5.73
N ALA A 190 0.70 -6.56 -5.83
CA ALA A 190 0.35 -5.76 -4.67
C ALA A 190 -0.84 -6.33 -3.90
N LEU A 191 -1.89 -6.79 -4.61
CA LEU A 191 -3.05 -7.45 -4.00
C LEU A 191 -2.69 -8.79 -3.35
N THR A 192 -1.86 -9.60 -4.01
CA THR A 192 -1.38 -10.87 -3.46
C THR A 192 -0.58 -10.65 -2.17
N LEU A 193 0.34 -9.68 -2.17
CA LEU A 193 1.13 -9.35 -0.98
C LEU A 193 0.24 -8.81 0.15
N ALA A 194 -0.77 -7.99 -0.17
CA ALA A 194 -1.72 -7.49 0.82
C ALA A 194 -2.58 -8.61 1.41
N LEU A 195 -3.03 -9.57 0.59
CA LEU A 195 -3.78 -10.74 1.05
C LEU A 195 -2.91 -11.62 1.95
N LEU A 196 -1.67 -11.92 1.54
CA LEU A 196 -0.72 -12.70 2.35
C LEU A 196 -0.42 -11.98 3.69
N ALA A 197 -0.18 -10.68 3.68
CA ALA A 197 0.02 -9.89 4.89
C ALA A 197 -1.23 -9.89 5.78
N GLY A 198 -2.44 -9.86 5.19
CA GLY A 198 -3.70 -9.98 5.93
C GLY A 198 -3.85 -11.36 6.58
N VAL A 199 -3.77 -12.43 5.79
CA VAL A 199 -3.87 -13.82 6.27
C VAL A 199 -2.83 -14.14 7.33
N SER A 200 -1.61 -13.62 7.17
CA SER A 200 -0.53 -13.81 8.15
C SER A 200 -0.94 -13.38 9.56
N ARG A 201 -1.87 -12.42 9.73
CA ARG A 201 -2.30 -11.96 11.05
C ARG A 201 -3.08 -13.02 11.84
N ALA A 202 -3.79 -13.91 11.16
CA ALA A 202 -4.41 -15.08 11.79
C ALA A 202 -3.37 -16.19 12.01
N VAL A 203 -2.48 -16.41 11.06
CA VAL A 203 -1.43 -17.44 11.16
C VAL A 203 -0.47 -17.15 12.31
N VAL A 204 -0.03 -15.88 12.47
CA VAL A 204 0.80 -15.48 13.63
C VAL A 204 0.02 -15.36 14.95
N GLY A 205 -1.30 -15.64 14.93
CA GLY A 205 -2.12 -15.82 16.13
C GLY A 205 -2.62 -14.53 16.79
N VAL A 206 -2.61 -13.37 16.12
CA VAL A 206 -2.87 -12.08 16.82
C VAL A 206 -4.14 -11.36 16.39
N HIS A 207 -4.83 -11.80 15.32
CA HIS A 207 -6.08 -11.20 14.85
C HIS A 207 -7.10 -12.24 14.39
N TRP A 208 -8.37 -11.94 14.59
CA TRP A 208 -9.48 -12.72 14.06
C TRP A 208 -9.67 -12.49 12.55
N PRO A 209 -10.26 -13.44 11.80
CA PRO A 209 -10.63 -13.23 10.39
C PRO A 209 -11.52 -12.00 10.15
N VAL A 210 -12.43 -11.68 11.06
CA VAL A 210 -13.26 -10.46 10.99
C VAL A 210 -12.41 -9.18 11.06
N ASP A 211 -11.31 -9.17 11.85
CA ASP A 211 -10.39 -8.04 11.95
C ASP A 211 -9.66 -7.82 10.63
N ILE A 212 -9.32 -8.93 9.96
CA ILE A 212 -8.63 -8.93 8.67
C ILE A 212 -9.57 -8.40 7.58
N ALA A 213 -10.81 -8.89 7.52
CA ALA A 213 -11.80 -8.42 6.56
C ALA A 213 -12.11 -6.92 6.73
N ALA A 214 -12.30 -6.46 7.97
CA ALA A 214 -12.50 -5.05 8.28
C ALA A 214 -11.25 -4.20 7.97
N GLY A 215 -10.06 -4.73 8.21
CA GLY A 215 -8.80 -4.08 7.83
C GLY A 215 -8.65 -3.91 6.32
N ALA A 216 -8.97 -4.94 5.54
CA ALA A 216 -8.94 -4.91 4.07
C ALA A 216 -9.95 -3.88 3.51
N LEU A 217 -11.17 -3.90 4.03
CA LEU A 217 -12.22 -2.92 3.68
C LEU A 217 -11.73 -1.49 3.94
N GLY A 218 -11.32 -1.20 5.17
CA GLY A 218 -10.91 0.15 5.56
C GLY A 218 -9.65 0.63 4.86
N GLY A 219 -8.65 -0.22 4.71
CA GLY A 219 -7.41 0.11 4.01
C GLY A 219 -7.67 0.54 2.56
N TRP A 220 -8.50 -0.23 1.84
CA TRP A 220 -8.86 0.10 0.46
C TRP A 220 -9.69 1.38 0.37
N LEU A 221 -10.72 1.56 1.22
CA LEU A 221 -11.52 2.78 1.25
C LEU A 221 -10.68 4.02 1.58
N CYS A 222 -9.73 3.90 2.50
CA CYS A 222 -8.77 4.97 2.77
C CYS A 222 -7.90 5.30 1.55
N ALA A 223 -7.47 4.30 0.76
CA ALA A 223 -6.74 4.53 -0.48
C ALA A 223 -7.59 5.28 -1.52
N VAL A 224 -8.85 4.87 -1.72
CA VAL A 224 -9.80 5.54 -2.62
C VAL A 224 -9.99 7.00 -2.23
N LEU A 225 -10.30 7.26 -0.97
CA LEU A 225 -10.51 8.61 -0.44
C LEU A 225 -9.24 9.46 -0.55
N ALA A 226 -8.09 8.89 -0.20
CA ALA A 226 -6.81 9.60 -0.25
C ALA A 226 -6.41 9.97 -1.68
N LEU A 227 -6.64 9.09 -2.67
CA LEU A 227 -6.40 9.40 -4.08
C LEU A 227 -7.30 10.54 -4.57
N GLU A 228 -8.57 10.56 -4.17
CA GLU A 228 -9.50 11.63 -4.53
C GLU A 228 -9.10 12.97 -3.89
N VAL A 229 -8.74 12.97 -2.60
CA VAL A 229 -8.25 14.18 -1.91
C VAL A 229 -6.91 14.63 -2.50
N ALA A 230 -5.97 13.70 -2.74
CA ALA A 230 -4.68 14.02 -3.34
C ALA A 230 -4.83 14.64 -4.72
N ARG A 231 -5.77 14.17 -5.52
CA ARG A 231 -6.09 14.75 -6.83
C ARG A 231 -6.52 16.22 -6.71
N ARG A 232 -7.39 16.55 -5.75
CA ARG A 232 -7.87 17.91 -5.51
C ARG A 232 -6.80 18.84 -4.94
N THR A 233 -5.86 18.31 -4.20
CA THR A 233 -4.79 19.05 -3.52
C THR A 233 -3.42 18.87 -4.16
N LEU A 234 -3.35 18.34 -5.38
CA LEU A 234 -2.09 17.97 -6.04
C LEU A 234 -1.14 19.14 -6.19
N ALA A 235 -1.65 20.31 -6.61
CA ALA A 235 -0.86 21.52 -6.77
C ALA A 235 -0.11 21.93 -5.49
N PHE A 236 -0.68 21.63 -4.31
CA PHE A 236 -0.02 21.80 -3.03
C PHE A 236 0.98 20.66 -2.78
N GLY A 237 0.56 19.41 -2.95
CA GLY A 237 1.34 18.21 -2.62
C GLY A 237 2.66 18.10 -3.41
N ILE A 238 2.70 18.58 -4.67
CA ILE A 238 3.89 18.54 -5.51
C ILE A 238 4.82 19.75 -5.33
N ARG A 239 4.52 20.71 -4.44
CA ARG A 239 5.41 21.85 -4.18
C ARG A 239 6.78 21.35 -3.72
N PRO A 240 7.89 21.95 -4.18
CA PRO A 240 9.24 21.49 -3.84
C PRO A 240 9.50 21.35 -2.33
N ARG A 241 9.01 22.32 -1.54
CA ARG A 241 9.12 22.28 -0.07
C ARG A 241 8.36 21.10 0.54
N VAL A 242 7.12 20.84 0.10
CA VAL A 242 6.30 19.72 0.57
C VAL A 242 6.96 18.39 0.21
N GLN A 243 7.42 18.25 -1.03
CA GLN A 243 8.13 17.05 -1.49
C GLN A 243 9.49 16.88 -0.78
N GLY A 244 10.19 17.97 -0.46
CA GLY A 244 11.41 17.92 0.35
C GLY A 244 11.16 17.37 1.76
N LEU A 245 10.13 17.87 2.45
CA LEU A 245 9.72 17.38 3.78
C LEU A 245 9.23 15.94 3.72
N ALA A 246 8.45 15.58 2.70
CA ALA A 246 8.00 14.21 2.48
C ALA A 246 9.19 13.25 2.29
N GLY A 247 10.15 13.62 1.45
CA GLY A 247 11.36 12.82 1.24
C GLY A 247 12.19 12.66 2.51
N LEU A 248 12.34 13.71 3.30
CA LEU A 248 13.06 13.67 4.59
C LEU A 248 12.34 12.74 5.59
N PHE A 249 11.03 12.85 5.70
CA PHE A 249 10.21 11.99 6.56
C PHE A 249 10.33 10.52 6.15
N LEU A 250 10.17 10.20 4.85
CA LEU A 250 10.29 8.84 4.35
C LEU A 250 11.71 8.28 4.50
N ALA A 251 12.74 9.11 4.34
CA ALA A 251 14.12 8.72 4.60
C ALA A 251 14.34 8.41 6.09
N GLY A 252 13.77 9.19 6.99
CA GLY A 252 13.74 8.90 8.43
C GLY A 252 13.12 7.55 8.74
N CYS A 253 11.97 7.22 8.11
CA CYS A 253 11.35 5.90 8.24
C CYS A 253 12.26 4.77 7.74
N ALA A 254 12.92 4.95 6.59
CA ALA A 254 13.84 3.96 6.05
C ALA A 254 15.10 3.80 6.93
N ILE A 255 15.63 4.86 7.51
CA ILE A 255 16.74 4.82 8.49
C ILE A 255 16.30 4.03 9.73
N THR A 256 15.13 4.31 10.28
CA THR A 256 14.59 3.59 11.44
C THR A 256 14.51 2.08 11.18
N LEU A 257 14.06 1.67 9.97
CA LEU A 257 14.09 0.25 9.58
C LEU A 257 15.51 -0.30 9.48
N ALA A 258 16.44 0.45 8.88
CA ALA A 258 17.81 0.01 8.65
C ALA A 258 18.60 -0.15 9.97
N VAL A 259 18.38 0.75 10.95
CA VAL A 259 19.07 0.73 12.24
C VAL A 259 18.50 -0.32 13.19
N GLY A 260 17.16 -0.47 13.22
CA GLY A 260 16.52 -1.50 14.03
C GLY A 260 15.14 -1.10 14.54
N HIS A 261 14.12 -1.38 13.76
CA HIS A 261 12.71 -1.26 14.19
C HIS A 261 12.27 -2.53 14.91
N ALA A 262 11.79 -2.39 16.14
CA ALA A 262 11.27 -3.51 16.91
C ALA A 262 9.79 -3.78 16.54
N SER A 263 9.55 -4.51 15.46
CA SER A 263 8.20 -4.89 15.02
C SER A 263 7.53 -5.96 15.90
N GLY A 264 8.26 -6.53 16.87
CA GLY A 264 7.82 -7.68 17.66
C GLY A 264 8.07 -9.04 16.98
N TYR A 265 8.67 -9.06 15.79
CA TYR A 265 9.02 -10.26 15.02
C TYR A 265 10.53 -10.29 14.78
N VAL A 266 11.27 -10.89 15.73
CA VAL A 266 12.75 -10.93 15.71
C VAL A 266 13.28 -11.59 14.42
N GLN A 267 12.59 -12.63 13.94
CA GLN A 267 12.93 -13.37 12.73
C GLN A 267 12.85 -12.49 11.45
N ALA A 268 12.08 -11.40 11.49
CA ALA A 268 11.92 -10.49 10.34
C ALA A 268 12.90 -9.29 10.36
N TYR A 269 13.68 -9.09 11.40
CA TYR A 269 14.62 -7.96 11.49
C TYR A 269 15.63 -7.90 10.34
N PRO A 270 16.23 -9.02 9.86
CA PRO A 270 17.12 -8.96 8.70
C PRO A 270 16.42 -8.42 7.44
N LEU A 271 15.18 -8.86 7.19
CA LEU A 271 14.38 -8.40 6.06
C LEU A 271 14.04 -6.91 6.19
N GLN A 272 13.63 -6.45 7.37
CA GLN A 272 13.32 -5.05 7.63
C GLN A 272 14.54 -4.15 7.39
N ARG A 273 15.71 -4.54 7.89
CA ARG A 273 16.98 -3.82 7.68
C ARG A 273 17.34 -3.77 6.19
N LEU A 274 17.22 -4.90 5.49
CA LEU A 274 17.47 -4.97 4.04
C LEU A 274 16.56 -4.03 3.27
N ILE A 275 15.26 -4.00 3.59
CA ILE A 275 14.30 -3.06 2.97
C ILE A 275 14.73 -1.62 3.23
N GLY A 276 15.03 -1.26 4.47
CA GLY A 276 15.48 0.09 4.83
C GLY A 276 16.71 0.53 4.05
N VAL A 277 17.76 -0.30 4.02
CA VAL A 277 19.00 -0.03 3.28
C VAL A 277 18.74 0.07 1.77
N ALA A 278 17.97 -0.85 1.18
CA ALA A 278 17.65 -0.84 -0.24
C ALA A 278 16.86 0.41 -0.65
N CYS A 279 15.91 0.86 0.17
CA CYS A 279 15.15 2.09 -0.08
C CYS A 279 16.05 3.34 -0.03
N LEU A 280 16.95 3.43 0.95
CA LEU A 280 17.93 4.52 1.05
C LEU A 280 18.91 4.53 -0.13
N ALA A 281 19.46 3.38 -0.51
CA ALA A 281 20.32 3.23 -1.67
C ALA A 281 19.62 3.64 -2.97
N SER A 282 18.35 3.24 -3.15
CA SER A 282 17.55 3.67 -4.31
C SER A 282 17.36 5.18 -4.35
N ALA A 283 17.05 5.82 -3.22
CA ALA A 283 16.86 7.26 -3.15
C ALA A 283 18.14 8.04 -3.43
N THR A 284 19.28 7.62 -2.85
CA THR A 284 20.58 8.24 -3.10
C THR A 284 21.00 8.10 -4.57
N LEU A 285 20.79 6.96 -5.19
CA LEU A 285 21.07 6.75 -6.61
C LEU A 285 20.22 7.67 -7.51
N VAL A 286 18.95 7.86 -7.19
CA VAL A 286 18.08 8.79 -7.92
C VAL A 286 18.56 10.23 -7.77
N LEU A 287 18.92 10.66 -6.57
CA LEU A 287 19.45 12.01 -6.32
C LEU A 287 20.78 12.24 -7.02
N TRP A 288 21.67 11.27 -6.99
CA TRP A 288 22.96 11.35 -7.69
C TRP A 288 22.77 11.50 -9.21
N ARG A 289 21.93 10.66 -9.82
CA ARG A 289 21.64 10.74 -11.25
C ARG A 289 21.00 12.07 -11.67
N THR A 290 20.13 12.64 -10.83
CA THR A 290 19.51 13.94 -11.15
C THR A 290 20.53 15.08 -11.07
N ARG A 291 21.46 15.07 -10.09
CA ARG A 291 22.54 16.05 -9.98
C ARG A 291 23.54 15.94 -11.13
N ALA A 292 23.93 14.72 -11.50
CA ALA A 292 24.84 14.48 -12.62
C ALA A 292 24.26 15.02 -13.95
N LYS A 293 22.96 14.81 -14.21
CA LYS A 293 22.32 15.36 -15.41
C LYS A 293 22.25 16.89 -15.40
N ALA A 294 21.98 17.51 -14.24
CA ALA A 294 21.98 18.97 -14.13
C ALA A 294 23.38 19.56 -14.39
N ALA A 295 24.42 18.96 -13.82
CA ALA A 295 25.80 19.38 -14.04
C ALA A 295 26.25 19.24 -15.50
N ALA A 296 25.85 18.16 -16.19
CA ALA A 296 26.14 17.98 -17.62
C ALA A 296 25.43 19.04 -18.48
N HIS A 297 24.17 19.35 -18.19
CA HIS A 297 23.42 20.38 -18.91
C HIS A 297 24.03 21.78 -18.73
N ASP A 298 24.46 22.10 -17.50
CA ASP A 298 25.14 23.39 -17.23
C ASP A 298 26.51 23.48 -17.92
N ALA A 299 27.23 22.35 -18.09
CA ALA A 299 28.50 22.30 -18.83
C ALA A 299 28.27 22.54 -20.34
N ASP A 300 27.27 21.87 -20.94
CA ASP A 300 26.92 22.06 -22.35
C ASP A 300 26.45 23.51 -22.64
N ALA A 301 25.70 24.11 -21.71
CA ALA A 301 25.25 25.50 -21.83
C ALA A 301 26.40 26.52 -21.77
N ARG A 302 27.54 26.19 -21.14
CA ARG A 302 28.74 27.05 -21.07
C ARG A 302 29.64 26.96 -22.29
N ILE A 303 29.54 25.82 -23.06
CA ILE A 303 30.39 25.60 -24.24
C ILE A 303 29.86 26.33 -25.46
N GLY A 304 28.58 26.82 -25.48
CA GLY A 304 27.96 27.64 -26.53
C GLY A 304 28.06 27.05 -27.93
N PRO A 305 27.17 27.36 -28.88
CA PRO A 305 27.43 27.07 -30.28
C PRO A 305 28.54 28.00 -30.80
N ASN A 306 29.65 27.43 -31.27
CA ASN A 306 30.65 28.13 -32.08
C ASN A 306 30.02 28.61 -33.39
#